data_928a40e1c726e946491bee3a46c9688e
#
_entry.id   928a40e1c726e946491bee3a46c9688e
#
_cell.length_a   1.000
_cell.length_b   1.000
_cell.length_c   1.000
_cell.angle_alpha   90.00
_cell.angle_beta   90.00
_cell.angle_gamma   90.00
#
_symmetry.space_group_name_H-M   'P 1'
#
loop_
_entity.id
_entity.type
_entity.pdbx_description
1 polymer ?
#
loop_
_entity_poly.entity_id
_entity_poly.type
_entity_poly.pdbx_seq_one_letter_code
_entity_poly.pdbx_strand_id
1 'polypeptide(L)'
;TALDMGVDVVGGIPHFERTMEEGHESIRILCEIAEKRGLLTDLHCDETDDPMSRHVEKLALETTRLGLNGRVAGSHLTSMHSIDNYYFTKLISLLVEADLNIIANPLINITIQGRQDNYPKRRGLTRIPEQLNAGLKVAFGHDCVMDPWYPLGSHDMLEVAHMALHCCHMTGIDEMKSCFNAVTANAASILHLENYGIN
;
A
#
# COMPACT_ATOMS: atom_id res chain seq x y z
N THR A 1 -19.74 -13.17 12.70
CA THR A 1 -18.68 -12.88 11.71
C THR A 1 -17.38 -12.50 12.41
N ALA A 2 -16.23 -12.52 11.72
CA ALA A 2 -14.95 -12.03 12.27
C ALA A 2 -15.07 -10.60 12.82
N LEU A 3 -15.82 -9.75 12.12
CA LEU A 3 -16.12 -8.38 12.55
C LEU A 3 -16.86 -8.31 13.90
N ASP A 4 -17.69 -9.29 14.22
CA ASP A 4 -18.40 -9.36 15.50
C ASP A 4 -17.51 -9.90 16.63
N MET A 5 -16.32 -10.42 16.28
CA MET A 5 -15.29 -10.89 17.20
C MET A 5 -14.28 -9.81 17.60
N GLY A 6 -14.43 -8.59 17.07
CA GLY A 6 -13.63 -7.44 17.46
C GLY A 6 -12.33 -7.27 16.65
N VAL A 7 -12.37 -7.49 15.33
CA VAL A 7 -11.24 -7.11 14.46
C VAL A 7 -11.18 -5.60 14.29
N ASP A 8 -9.99 -5.05 14.09
CA ASP A 8 -9.74 -3.61 14.00
C ASP A 8 -9.72 -3.08 12.56
N VAL A 9 -9.47 -3.96 11.58
CA VAL A 9 -9.26 -3.59 10.18
C VAL A 9 -10.10 -4.46 9.25
N VAL A 10 -10.77 -3.83 8.29
CA VAL A 10 -11.45 -4.51 7.18
C VAL A 10 -10.46 -4.69 6.04
N GLY A 11 -10.24 -5.95 5.62
CA GLY A 11 -9.34 -6.30 4.54
C GLY A 11 -10.06 -6.84 3.30
N GLY A 12 -9.34 -6.88 2.17
CA GLY A 12 -9.80 -7.46 0.92
C GLY A 12 -8.76 -7.38 -0.19
N ILE A 13 -9.04 -8.02 -1.33
CA ILE A 13 -8.11 -8.13 -2.48
C ILE A 13 -8.90 -7.83 -3.78
N PRO A 14 -9.25 -6.56 -4.05
CA PRO A 14 -10.12 -6.21 -5.17
C PRO A 14 -9.55 -6.58 -6.55
N HIS A 15 -8.23 -6.59 -6.72
CA HIS A 15 -7.62 -6.95 -8.00
C HIS A 15 -7.64 -8.46 -8.32
N PHE A 16 -8.10 -9.29 -7.38
CA PHE A 16 -8.36 -10.72 -7.62
C PHE A 16 -9.77 -11.00 -8.09
N GLU A 17 -10.66 -10.01 -8.07
CA GLU A 17 -11.97 -10.14 -8.69
C GLU A 17 -11.83 -10.34 -10.21
N ARG A 18 -12.85 -10.92 -10.84
CA ARG A 18 -12.78 -11.30 -12.26
C ARG A 18 -12.73 -10.11 -13.21
N THR A 19 -13.33 -8.99 -12.79
CA THR A 19 -13.41 -7.77 -13.59
C THR A 19 -13.10 -6.55 -12.74
N MET A 20 -12.69 -5.46 -13.37
CA MET A 20 -12.52 -4.16 -12.68
C MET A 20 -13.80 -3.71 -11.98
N GLU A 21 -14.97 -4.00 -12.58
CA GLU A 21 -16.27 -3.62 -12.02
C GLU A 21 -16.57 -4.38 -10.72
N GLU A 22 -16.32 -5.70 -10.70
CA GLU A 22 -16.47 -6.52 -9.49
C GLU A 22 -15.48 -6.07 -8.39
N GLY A 23 -14.24 -5.75 -8.76
CA GLY A 23 -13.25 -5.20 -7.83
C GLY A 23 -13.69 -3.83 -7.26
N HIS A 24 -14.26 -2.96 -8.08
CA HIS A 24 -14.83 -1.68 -7.63
C HIS A 24 -16.02 -1.89 -6.68
N GLU A 25 -16.86 -2.87 -6.94
CA GLU A 25 -17.99 -3.20 -6.05
C GLU A 25 -17.50 -3.78 -4.71
N SER A 26 -16.48 -4.65 -4.75
CA SER A 26 -15.81 -5.18 -3.55
C SER A 26 -15.29 -4.03 -2.67
N ILE A 27 -14.57 -3.06 -3.25
CA ILE A 27 -14.08 -1.87 -2.54
C ILE A 27 -15.23 -1.10 -1.90
N ARG A 28 -16.29 -0.83 -2.66
CA ARG A 28 -17.46 -0.09 -2.15
C ARG A 28 -18.05 -0.76 -0.90
N ILE A 29 -18.28 -2.08 -0.98
CA ILE A 29 -18.84 -2.86 0.13
C ILE A 29 -17.93 -2.84 1.35
N LEU A 30 -16.63 -3.05 1.17
CA LEU A 30 -15.65 -3.11 2.26
C LEU A 30 -15.51 -1.76 2.97
N CYS A 31 -15.46 -0.66 2.22
CA CYS A 31 -15.42 0.69 2.78
C CYS A 31 -16.71 1.05 3.54
N GLU A 32 -17.89 0.67 3.03
CA GLU A 32 -19.16 0.86 3.73
C GLU A 32 -19.26 0.04 5.03
N ILE A 33 -18.69 -1.16 5.06
CA ILE A 33 -18.60 -1.96 6.28
C ILE A 33 -17.69 -1.27 7.31
N ALA A 34 -16.55 -0.78 6.88
CA ALA A 34 -15.60 -0.08 7.74
C ALA A 34 -16.21 1.21 8.32
N GLU A 35 -16.88 2.00 7.47
CA GLU A 35 -17.57 3.22 7.90
C GLU A 35 -18.62 2.93 8.97
N LYS A 36 -19.52 1.99 8.71
CA LYS A 36 -20.61 1.62 9.64
C LYS A 36 -20.12 1.10 10.99
N ARG A 37 -18.95 0.48 11.02
CA ARG A 37 -18.38 -0.13 12.24
C ARG A 37 -17.28 0.71 12.89
N GLY A 38 -16.91 1.83 12.30
CA GLY A 38 -15.84 2.69 12.80
C GLY A 38 -14.45 2.07 12.71
N LEU A 39 -14.22 1.16 11.75
CA LEU A 39 -12.97 0.40 11.60
C LEU A 39 -12.01 1.07 10.60
N LEU A 40 -10.74 0.65 10.62
CA LEU A 40 -9.77 0.92 9.57
C LEU A 40 -10.03 0.02 8.37
N THR A 41 -9.45 0.38 7.23
CA THR A 41 -9.47 -0.45 6.01
C THR A 41 -8.05 -0.58 5.47
N ASP A 42 -7.65 -1.81 5.12
CA ASP A 42 -6.41 -2.09 4.39
C ASP A 42 -6.69 -3.10 3.29
N LEU A 43 -6.57 -2.68 2.03
CA LEU A 43 -6.83 -3.54 0.89
C LEU A 43 -5.54 -3.85 0.14
N HIS A 44 -5.29 -5.13 -0.13
CA HIS A 44 -4.30 -5.55 -1.13
C HIS A 44 -4.76 -5.05 -2.49
N CYS A 45 -4.26 -3.90 -2.91
CA CYS A 45 -4.79 -3.16 -4.03
C CYS A 45 -3.77 -3.10 -5.16
N ASP A 46 -4.20 -3.46 -6.38
CA ASP A 46 -3.38 -3.35 -7.59
C ASP A 46 -1.98 -4.00 -7.46
N GLU A 47 -1.91 -5.16 -6.80
CA GLU A 47 -0.68 -5.96 -6.67
C GLU A 47 -0.44 -6.78 -7.95
N THR A 48 -0.11 -6.09 -9.02
CA THR A 48 0.05 -6.65 -10.35
C THR A 48 1.00 -5.82 -11.20
N ASP A 49 1.53 -6.42 -12.26
CA ASP A 49 2.32 -5.74 -13.29
C ASP A 49 1.45 -5.01 -14.33
N ASP A 50 0.13 -5.23 -14.32
CA ASP A 50 -0.79 -4.65 -15.29
C ASP A 50 -1.07 -3.17 -14.98
N PRO A 51 -0.68 -2.22 -15.85
CA PRO A 51 -0.97 -0.80 -15.64
C PRO A 51 -2.46 -0.45 -15.73
N MET A 52 -3.30 -1.37 -16.21
CA MET A 52 -4.76 -1.18 -16.26
C MET A 52 -5.45 -1.57 -14.94
N SER A 53 -4.76 -2.22 -14.01
CA SER A 53 -5.25 -2.41 -12.65
C SER A 53 -5.21 -1.07 -11.91
N ARG A 54 -6.38 -0.48 -11.70
CA ARG A 54 -6.57 0.88 -11.18
C ARG A 54 -7.64 0.95 -10.09
N HIS A 55 -7.74 -0.10 -9.30
CA HIS A 55 -8.68 -0.19 -8.18
C HIS A 55 -8.45 0.91 -7.14
N VAL A 56 -7.21 1.38 -7.02
CA VAL A 56 -6.84 2.48 -6.10
C VAL A 56 -7.59 3.79 -6.40
N GLU A 57 -7.99 4.06 -7.66
CA GLU A 57 -8.86 5.21 -7.98
C GLU A 57 -10.22 5.08 -7.26
N LYS A 58 -10.81 3.89 -7.32
CA LYS A 58 -12.06 3.60 -6.64
C LYS A 58 -11.91 3.65 -5.13
N LEU A 59 -10.80 3.14 -4.61
CA LEU A 59 -10.50 3.20 -3.18
C LEU A 59 -10.43 4.64 -2.67
N ALA A 60 -9.73 5.52 -3.37
CA ALA A 60 -9.66 6.95 -3.04
C ALA A 60 -11.03 7.63 -3.11
N LEU A 61 -11.83 7.31 -4.14
CA LEU A 61 -13.18 7.84 -4.28
C LEU A 61 -14.08 7.43 -3.10
N GLU A 62 -14.08 6.15 -2.73
CA GLU A 62 -14.90 5.66 -1.61
C GLU A 62 -14.42 6.22 -0.27
N THR A 63 -13.11 6.37 -0.09
CA THR A 63 -12.53 7.02 1.09
C THR A 63 -13.10 8.42 1.28
N THR A 64 -13.06 9.24 0.24
CA THR A 64 -13.60 10.60 0.28
C THR A 64 -15.12 10.61 0.45
N ARG A 65 -15.83 9.78 -0.32
CA ARG A 65 -17.31 9.69 -0.28
C ARG A 65 -17.84 9.36 1.12
N LEU A 66 -17.14 8.51 1.85
CA LEU A 66 -17.56 8.01 3.17
C LEU A 66 -16.91 8.75 4.34
N GLY A 67 -16.07 9.76 4.08
CA GLY A 67 -15.35 10.49 5.12
C GLY A 67 -14.36 9.63 5.90
N LEU A 68 -13.71 8.67 5.22
CA LEU A 68 -12.73 7.75 5.79
C LEU A 68 -11.28 8.26 5.64
N ASN A 69 -11.09 9.56 5.35
CA ASN A 69 -9.78 10.17 5.15
C ASN A 69 -8.83 9.81 6.32
N GLY A 70 -7.63 9.35 6.00
CA GLY A 70 -6.62 8.91 6.96
C GLY A 70 -6.88 7.53 7.60
N ARG A 71 -8.02 6.86 7.31
CA ARG A 71 -8.42 5.56 7.87
C ARG A 71 -8.35 4.40 6.88
N VAL A 72 -7.99 4.67 5.64
CA VAL A 72 -7.92 3.69 4.56
C VAL A 72 -6.49 3.58 4.05
N ALA A 73 -6.00 2.37 3.90
CA ALA A 73 -4.73 2.04 3.31
C ALA A 73 -4.91 1.23 2.01
N GLY A 74 -4.10 1.56 1.01
CA GLY A 74 -3.87 0.70 -0.15
C GLY A 74 -2.50 0.03 -0.02
N SER A 75 -2.51 -1.29 0.15
CA SER A 75 -1.29 -2.08 0.22
C SER A 75 -0.82 -2.51 -1.16
N HIS A 76 0.50 -2.63 -1.34
CA HIS A 76 1.24 -2.99 -2.56
C HIS A 76 1.24 -1.91 -3.63
N LEU A 77 0.13 -1.65 -4.31
CA LEU A 77 -0.04 -0.68 -5.40
C LEU A 77 1.05 -0.82 -6.49
N THR A 78 1.47 -2.04 -6.78
CA THR A 78 2.59 -2.31 -7.68
C THR A 78 2.31 -1.97 -9.13
N SER A 79 1.04 -1.96 -9.56
CA SER A 79 0.68 -1.49 -10.91
C SER A 79 1.24 -0.11 -11.23
N MET A 80 1.50 0.73 -10.20
CA MET A 80 2.06 2.07 -10.36
C MET A 80 3.46 2.08 -10.99
N HIS A 81 4.24 0.99 -10.90
CA HIS A 81 5.52 0.92 -11.59
C HIS A 81 5.39 0.83 -13.12
N SER A 82 4.22 0.44 -13.59
CA SER A 82 3.93 0.22 -15.02
C SER A 82 3.10 1.34 -15.66
N ILE A 83 2.42 2.18 -14.88
CA ILE A 83 1.61 3.27 -15.41
C ILE A 83 2.49 4.40 -15.94
N ASP A 84 1.98 5.15 -16.91
CA ASP A 84 2.68 6.31 -17.46
C ASP A 84 2.71 7.49 -16.47
N ASN A 85 3.67 8.40 -16.71
CA ASN A 85 3.90 9.52 -15.80
C ASN A 85 2.74 10.54 -15.83
N TYR A 86 2.08 10.74 -16.97
CA TYR A 86 0.96 11.67 -17.08
C TYR A 86 -0.23 11.19 -16.23
N TYR A 87 -0.59 9.92 -16.37
CA TYR A 87 -1.66 9.34 -15.56
C TYR A 87 -1.31 9.35 -14.06
N PHE A 88 -0.06 9.05 -13.72
CA PHE A 88 0.39 9.10 -12.33
C PHE A 88 0.22 10.50 -11.70
N THR A 89 0.48 11.56 -12.46
CA THR A 89 0.29 12.94 -11.99
C THR A 89 -1.17 13.23 -11.60
N LYS A 90 -2.13 12.68 -12.36
CA LYS A 90 -3.56 12.75 -12.02
C LYS A 90 -3.88 11.92 -10.78
N LEU A 91 -3.40 10.69 -10.77
CA LEU A 91 -3.67 9.74 -9.69
C LEU A 91 -3.18 10.23 -8.33
N ILE A 92 -1.94 10.73 -8.26
CA ILE A 92 -1.36 11.18 -7.00
C ILE A 92 -2.18 12.30 -6.34
N SER A 93 -2.76 13.21 -7.12
CA SER A 93 -3.62 14.27 -6.61
C SER A 93 -4.89 13.71 -5.97
N LEU A 94 -5.47 12.67 -6.59
CA LEU A 94 -6.66 11.99 -6.04
C LEU A 94 -6.34 11.28 -4.72
N LEU A 95 -5.17 10.63 -4.61
CA LEU A 95 -4.75 9.95 -3.39
C LEU A 95 -4.50 10.94 -2.24
N VAL A 96 -3.90 12.09 -2.54
CA VAL A 96 -3.67 13.17 -1.57
C VAL A 96 -4.99 13.77 -1.08
N GLU A 97 -5.92 14.04 -1.97
CA GLU A 97 -7.26 14.54 -1.62
C GLU A 97 -8.02 13.57 -0.70
N ALA A 98 -7.87 12.29 -0.92
CA ALA A 98 -8.46 11.24 -0.09
C ALA A 98 -7.74 11.04 1.25
N ASP A 99 -6.57 11.64 1.48
CA ASP A 99 -5.67 11.30 2.59
C ASP A 99 -5.47 9.78 2.71
N LEU A 100 -5.20 9.15 1.56
CA LEU A 100 -5.03 7.70 1.49
C LEU A 100 -3.66 7.30 2.04
N ASN A 101 -3.62 6.32 2.92
CA ASN A 101 -2.38 5.72 3.38
C ASN A 101 -1.87 4.68 2.38
N ILE A 102 -0.55 4.53 2.30
CA ILE A 102 0.10 3.57 1.42
C ILE A 102 0.91 2.58 2.26
N ILE A 103 0.79 1.29 1.97
CA ILE A 103 1.64 0.26 2.57
C ILE A 103 2.40 -0.45 1.44
N ALA A 104 3.68 -0.14 1.30
CA ALA A 104 4.54 -0.81 0.34
C ALA A 104 5.21 -2.04 0.99
N ASN A 105 5.32 -3.13 0.23
CA ASN A 105 5.86 -4.39 0.71
C ASN A 105 7.11 -4.79 -0.12
N PRO A 106 8.27 -4.13 0.10
CA PRO A 106 9.43 -4.24 -0.79
C PRO A 106 9.91 -5.65 -1.04
N LEU A 107 10.03 -6.48 -0.01
CA LEU A 107 10.61 -7.82 -0.12
C LEU A 107 9.76 -8.75 -0.99
N ILE A 108 8.47 -8.83 -0.71
CA ILE A 108 7.57 -9.68 -1.50
C ILE A 108 7.38 -9.12 -2.91
N ASN A 109 7.17 -7.82 -3.06
CA ASN A 109 6.84 -7.23 -4.34
C ASN A 109 7.97 -7.37 -5.37
N ILE A 110 9.25 -7.12 -5.00
CA ILE A 110 10.38 -7.34 -5.92
C ILE A 110 10.58 -8.83 -6.26
N THR A 111 10.03 -9.72 -5.45
CA THR A 111 10.14 -11.18 -5.66
C THR A 111 9.09 -11.70 -6.62
N ILE A 112 7.85 -11.20 -6.53
CA ILE A 112 6.73 -11.72 -7.32
C ILE A 112 6.42 -10.90 -8.57
N GLN A 113 6.74 -9.59 -8.59
CA GLN A 113 6.49 -8.74 -9.76
C GLN A 113 7.59 -8.85 -10.81
N GLY A 114 7.29 -8.46 -12.06
CA GLY A 114 8.23 -8.47 -13.18
C GLY A 114 8.71 -9.87 -13.61
N ARG A 115 8.02 -10.93 -13.20
CA ARG A 115 8.43 -12.30 -13.50
C ARG A 115 8.37 -12.66 -14.97
N GLN A 116 7.48 -12.04 -15.71
CA GLN A 116 7.31 -12.23 -17.15
C GLN A 116 8.15 -11.26 -17.98
N ASP A 117 8.84 -10.32 -17.32
CA ASP A 117 9.69 -9.36 -18.02
C ASP A 117 10.95 -10.03 -18.59
N ASN A 118 11.28 -9.64 -19.81
CA ASN A 118 12.63 -9.78 -20.35
C ASN A 118 13.54 -8.68 -19.74
N TYR A 119 14.63 -8.33 -20.35
CA TYR A 119 15.46 -7.21 -19.93
C TYR A 119 15.06 -5.92 -20.68
N PRO A 120 15.02 -4.74 -20.01
CA PRO A 120 15.24 -4.54 -18.56
C PRO A 120 14.06 -5.02 -17.71
N LYS A 121 14.35 -5.61 -16.54
CA LYS A 121 13.33 -6.01 -15.57
C LYS A 121 12.84 -4.83 -14.74
N ARG A 122 11.54 -4.77 -14.51
CA ARG A 122 10.94 -3.82 -13.57
C ARG A 122 11.33 -4.16 -12.13
N ARG A 123 11.34 -3.15 -11.26
CA ARG A 123 11.64 -3.36 -9.84
C ARG A 123 10.49 -3.91 -9.02
N GLY A 124 9.26 -3.81 -9.54
CA GLY A 124 8.08 -4.38 -8.90
C GLY A 124 7.56 -3.62 -7.68
N LEU A 125 7.95 -2.37 -7.49
CA LEU A 125 7.52 -1.54 -6.37
C LEU A 125 6.59 -0.41 -6.82
N THR A 126 5.68 0.00 -5.93
CA THR A 126 4.97 1.27 -6.08
C THR A 126 5.96 2.46 -6.09
N ARG A 127 5.50 3.63 -6.47
CA ARG A 127 6.33 4.84 -6.62
C ARG A 127 6.56 5.56 -5.28
N ILE A 128 7.27 4.91 -4.36
CA ILE A 128 7.49 5.37 -2.99
C ILE A 128 8.03 6.81 -2.91
N PRO A 129 9.11 7.19 -3.63
CA PRO A 129 9.65 8.55 -3.54
C PRO A 129 8.64 9.62 -3.94
N GLU A 130 7.91 9.40 -5.03
CA GLU A 130 6.91 10.34 -5.53
C GLU A 130 5.72 10.46 -4.59
N GLN A 131 5.29 9.37 -3.97
CA GLN A 131 4.21 9.36 -2.98
C GLN A 131 4.61 10.13 -1.71
N LEU A 132 5.81 9.91 -1.18
CA LEU A 132 6.36 10.68 -0.04
C LEU A 132 6.50 12.15 -0.37
N ASN A 133 7.03 12.50 -1.55
CA ASN A 133 7.19 13.89 -2.01
C ASN A 133 5.84 14.61 -2.20
N ALA A 134 4.78 13.88 -2.50
CA ALA A 134 3.43 14.41 -2.57
C ALA A 134 2.77 14.60 -1.18
N GLY A 135 3.43 14.17 -0.12
CA GLY A 135 2.94 14.28 1.25
C GLY A 135 2.05 13.12 1.71
N LEU A 136 1.96 12.04 0.92
CA LEU A 136 1.25 10.84 1.35
C LEU A 136 2.02 10.14 2.48
N LYS A 137 1.27 9.55 3.40
CA LYS A 137 1.81 8.71 4.45
C LYS A 137 2.10 7.32 3.89
N VAL A 138 3.39 6.95 3.85
CA VAL A 138 3.85 5.66 3.35
C VAL A 138 4.45 4.87 4.50
N ALA A 139 3.96 3.66 4.74
CA ALA A 139 4.59 2.66 5.60
C ALA A 139 5.13 1.49 4.76
N PHE A 140 6.02 0.73 5.36
CA PHE A 140 6.52 -0.52 4.78
C PHE A 140 6.04 -1.70 5.60
N GLY A 141 5.56 -2.74 4.90
CA GLY A 141 5.23 -4.03 5.45
C GLY A 141 6.24 -5.10 5.03
N HIS A 142 6.38 -6.14 5.85
CA HIS A 142 7.14 -7.33 5.46
C HIS A 142 6.29 -8.22 4.58
N ASP A 143 4.99 -8.27 4.86
CA ASP A 143 3.99 -9.12 4.25
C ASP A 143 4.27 -10.61 4.53
N CYS A 144 4.82 -11.31 3.57
CA CYS A 144 5.14 -12.73 3.65
C CYS A 144 6.48 -12.99 4.35
N VAL A 145 6.55 -14.03 5.20
CA VAL A 145 7.78 -14.50 5.86
C VAL A 145 7.77 -16.02 5.90
N MET A 146 8.73 -16.63 5.18
CA MET A 146 8.91 -18.10 5.14
C MET A 146 7.61 -18.85 4.81
N ASP A 147 6.86 -18.36 3.86
CA ASP A 147 5.58 -18.90 3.42
C ASP A 147 5.61 -19.34 1.94
N PRO A 148 4.49 -19.88 1.37
CA PRO A 148 4.46 -20.35 -0.01
C PRO A 148 4.76 -19.30 -1.09
N TRP A 149 4.53 -18.01 -0.82
CA TRP A 149 4.78 -16.91 -1.77
C TRP A 149 6.18 -16.33 -1.64
N TYR A 150 6.73 -16.32 -0.41
CA TYR A 150 8.04 -15.77 -0.12
C TYR A 150 8.79 -16.64 0.90
N PRO A 151 9.71 -17.54 0.44
CA PRO A 151 10.39 -18.51 1.31
C PRO A 151 11.56 -17.91 2.09
N LEU A 152 11.70 -16.59 2.13
CA LEU A 152 12.74 -15.84 2.82
C LEU A 152 12.11 -14.96 3.91
N GLY A 153 12.91 -14.03 4.45
CA GLY A 153 12.48 -13.05 5.45
C GLY A 153 12.78 -13.49 6.89
N SER A 154 12.87 -12.50 7.75
CA SER A 154 13.34 -12.67 9.13
C SER A 154 12.46 -11.98 10.18
N HIS A 155 11.33 -11.37 9.78
CA HIS A 155 10.51 -10.46 10.59
C HIS A 155 11.26 -9.17 11.01
N ASP A 156 12.44 -8.92 10.47
CA ASP A 156 13.19 -7.70 10.76
C ASP A 156 12.74 -6.56 9.83
N MET A 157 12.07 -5.57 10.40
CA MET A 157 11.58 -4.42 9.63
C MET A 157 12.70 -3.50 9.13
N LEU A 158 13.92 -3.59 9.68
CA LEU A 158 15.08 -2.89 9.11
C LEU A 158 15.56 -3.54 7.82
N GLU A 159 15.39 -4.85 7.66
CA GLU A 159 15.61 -5.53 6.37
C GLU A 159 14.67 -5.00 5.29
N VAL A 160 13.41 -4.77 5.64
CA VAL A 160 12.42 -4.17 4.73
C VAL A 160 12.81 -2.75 4.34
N ALA A 161 13.17 -1.92 5.31
CA ALA A 161 13.63 -0.55 5.06
C ALA A 161 14.90 -0.51 4.21
N HIS A 162 15.86 -1.39 4.47
CA HIS A 162 17.09 -1.53 3.70
C HIS A 162 16.80 -1.89 2.24
N MET A 163 15.89 -2.81 1.98
CA MET A 163 15.50 -3.17 0.62
C MET A 163 14.84 -2.01 -0.11
N ALA A 164 13.88 -1.33 0.52
CA ALA A 164 13.21 -0.15 -0.04
C ALA A 164 14.22 0.95 -0.41
N LEU A 165 15.13 1.27 0.51
CA LEU A 165 16.19 2.26 0.31
C LEU A 165 16.99 2.00 -0.96
N HIS A 166 17.43 0.77 -1.18
CA HIS A 166 18.21 0.41 -2.36
C HIS A 166 17.38 0.39 -3.64
N CYS A 167 16.21 -0.25 -3.61
CA CYS A 167 15.35 -0.38 -4.78
C CYS A 167 14.77 0.94 -5.25
N CYS A 168 14.52 1.87 -4.35
CA CYS A 168 13.96 3.20 -4.66
C CYS A 168 15.02 4.30 -4.77
N HIS A 169 16.33 3.96 -4.66
CA HIS A 169 17.45 4.92 -4.68
C HIS A 169 17.35 6.02 -3.59
N MET A 170 16.82 5.69 -2.44
CA MET A 170 16.61 6.60 -1.31
C MET A 170 17.85 6.65 -0.42
N THR A 171 18.99 7.08 -0.96
CA THR A 171 20.32 7.01 -0.30
C THR A 171 20.77 8.30 0.36
N GLY A 172 19.99 9.37 0.26
CA GLY A 172 20.22 10.62 0.99
C GLY A 172 19.87 10.49 2.48
N ILE A 173 20.44 11.36 3.31
CA ILE A 173 20.24 11.31 4.77
C ILE A 173 18.75 11.43 5.14
N ASP A 174 18.01 12.34 4.51
CA ASP A 174 16.59 12.54 4.80
C ASP A 174 15.74 11.40 4.21
N GLU A 175 16.15 10.83 3.10
CA GLU A 175 15.52 9.63 2.51
C GLU A 175 15.72 8.39 3.39
N MET A 176 16.91 8.20 3.98
CA MET A 176 17.16 7.14 4.96
C MET A 176 16.28 7.30 6.21
N LYS A 177 16.11 8.53 6.71
CA LYS A 177 15.15 8.81 7.79
C LYS A 177 13.72 8.48 7.39
N SER A 178 13.33 8.81 6.17
CA SER A 178 11.99 8.48 5.63
C SER A 178 11.76 6.96 5.57
N CYS A 179 12.76 6.19 5.15
CA CYS A 179 12.69 4.71 5.18
C CYS A 179 12.57 4.18 6.61
N PHE A 180 13.29 4.75 7.57
CA PHE A 180 13.17 4.36 8.97
C PHE A 180 11.80 4.73 9.55
N ASN A 181 11.27 5.91 9.26
CA ASN A 181 9.93 6.32 9.66
C ASN A 181 8.86 5.41 9.07
N ALA A 182 9.05 4.94 7.84
CA ALA A 182 8.09 4.06 7.17
C ALA A 182 7.91 2.69 7.87
N VAL A 183 8.94 2.20 8.56
CA VAL A 183 8.85 0.97 9.37
C VAL A 183 8.57 1.21 10.85
N THR A 184 8.40 2.46 11.26
CA THR A 184 8.18 2.85 12.67
C THR A 184 6.99 3.81 12.81
N ALA A 185 7.25 5.11 12.83
CA ALA A 185 6.27 6.15 13.13
C ALA A 185 5.10 6.19 12.14
N ASN A 186 5.38 6.01 10.84
CA ASN A 186 4.31 6.01 9.82
C ASN A 186 3.41 4.79 9.98
N ALA A 187 3.99 3.59 10.20
CA ALA A 187 3.22 2.38 10.44
C ALA A 187 2.30 2.51 11.67
N ALA A 188 2.85 3.03 12.78
CA ALA A 188 2.07 3.29 13.98
C ALA A 188 0.94 4.31 13.73
N SER A 189 1.22 5.37 12.97
CA SER A 189 0.23 6.38 12.62
C SER A 189 -0.90 5.83 11.73
N ILE A 190 -0.59 4.97 10.75
CA ILE A 190 -1.57 4.32 9.87
C ILE A 190 -2.47 3.38 10.67
N LEU A 191 -1.92 2.68 11.65
CA LEU A 191 -2.64 1.79 12.54
C LEU A 191 -3.35 2.52 13.69
N HIS A 192 -3.27 3.85 13.74
CA HIS A 192 -3.84 4.68 14.82
C HIS A 192 -3.40 4.24 16.21
N LEU A 193 -2.16 3.77 16.36
CA LEU A 193 -1.60 3.36 17.64
C LEU A 193 -1.29 4.58 18.51
N GLU A 194 -1.88 4.63 19.70
CA GLU A 194 -1.56 5.63 20.71
C GLU A 194 -0.34 5.19 21.52
N ASN A 195 0.44 6.19 22.01
CA ASN A 195 1.59 5.96 22.88
C ASN A 195 2.67 5.05 22.28
N TYR A 196 2.85 5.12 20.96
CA TYR A 196 3.90 4.39 20.26
C TYR A 196 5.23 5.15 20.28
N GLY A 197 6.34 4.39 20.49
CA GLY A 197 7.71 4.93 20.43
C GLY A 197 8.35 5.10 21.82
N ILE A 198 9.54 5.71 21.79
CA ILE A 198 10.31 6.09 23.00
C ILE A 198 9.98 7.54 23.30
N ASN A 199 9.35 7.79 24.43
CA ASN A 199 9.11 9.14 24.97
C ASN A 199 10.30 9.60 25.78
#